data_56c155e5670e6c503e3c1f7cb30c84f1
#
_entry.id   56c155e5670e6c503e3c1f7cb30c84f1
#
_cell.length_a   1.000
_cell.length_b   1.000
_cell.length_c   1.000
_cell.angle_alpha   90.00
_cell.angle_beta   90.00
_cell.angle_gamma   90.00
#
_symmetry.space_group_name_H-M   'P 1'
#
loop_
_entity.id
_entity.type
_entity.pdbx_description
1 polymer ?
#
loop_
_entity_poly.entity_id
_entity_poly.type
_entity_poly.pdbx_seq_one_letter_code
_entity_poly.pdbx_strand_id
1 'polypeptide(L)'
;MEDKIMPQLSNRVGTFTDSVIRRMTRISDAYGAINLSQGFPDFDPPKEIMDALAKAAYQGPHQYSVTYGAPNFRQALAKKQGKTINREIDPEKEIVVTCGGTEAMMCAMMTICNPGDKVMVF
;
A
#
# COMPACT_ATOMS: atom_id res chain seq x y z
N MET A 1 -2.66 31.50 -33.18
CA MET A 1 -2.20 30.63 -32.06
C MET A 1 -3.41 29.83 -31.66
N GLU A 2 -3.42 28.55 -31.98
CA GLU A 2 -4.49 27.64 -31.52
C GLU A 2 -4.38 27.52 -30.00
N ASP A 3 -5.44 27.93 -29.30
CA ASP A 3 -5.57 27.68 -27.87
C ASP A 3 -5.54 26.16 -27.66
N LYS A 4 -4.43 25.64 -27.14
CA LYS A 4 -4.35 24.26 -26.72
C LYS A 4 -5.36 24.06 -25.59
N ILE A 5 -6.49 23.46 -25.90
CA ILE A 5 -7.47 23.03 -24.90
C ILE A 5 -6.76 22.00 -24.00
N MET A 6 -6.32 22.44 -22.83
CA MET A 6 -5.80 21.53 -21.82
C MET A 6 -6.95 20.67 -21.28
N PRO A 7 -6.82 19.35 -21.29
CA PRO A 7 -7.87 18.50 -20.74
C PRO A 7 -8.08 18.82 -19.26
N GLN A 8 -9.32 19.01 -18.86
CA GLN A 8 -9.67 19.25 -17.47
C GLN A 8 -9.55 17.95 -16.66
N LEU A 9 -8.88 18.04 -15.52
CA LEU A 9 -8.86 16.95 -14.55
C LEU A 9 -10.24 16.80 -13.90
N SER A 10 -10.55 15.58 -13.43
CA SER A 10 -11.82 15.35 -12.74
C SER A 10 -11.92 16.21 -11.48
N ASN A 11 -13.14 16.59 -11.11
CA ASN A 11 -13.39 17.37 -9.88
C ASN A 11 -12.83 16.71 -8.61
N ARG A 12 -12.68 15.39 -8.61
CA ARG A 12 -12.09 14.64 -7.50
C ARG A 12 -10.63 15.02 -7.25
N VAL A 13 -9.89 15.33 -8.31
CA VAL A 13 -8.46 15.68 -8.21
C VAL A 13 -8.28 17.13 -7.74
N GLY A 14 -9.23 18.00 -7.99
CA GLY A 14 -9.18 19.42 -7.61
C GLY A 14 -9.14 19.65 -6.08
N THR A 15 -9.55 18.67 -5.29
CA THR A 15 -9.52 18.72 -3.82
C THR A 15 -8.26 18.10 -3.21
N PHE A 16 -7.40 17.45 -4.01
CA PHE A 16 -6.17 16.86 -3.51
C PHE A 16 -5.15 17.94 -3.18
N THR A 17 -4.70 17.94 -1.95
CA THR A 17 -3.56 18.75 -1.50
C THR A 17 -2.33 17.87 -1.33
N ASP A 18 -1.15 18.48 -1.35
CA ASP A 18 0.09 17.77 -1.07
C ASP A 18 0.04 17.14 0.34
N SER A 19 0.52 15.92 0.46
CA SER A 19 0.62 15.23 1.76
C SER A 19 1.44 16.08 2.74
N VAL A 20 0.84 16.37 3.89
CA VAL A 20 1.50 17.13 4.97
C VAL A 20 2.83 16.48 5.37
N ILE A 21 2.84 15.14 5.53
CA ILE A 21 4.04 14.38 5.88
C ILE A 21 5.13 14.57 4.84
N ARG A 22 4.82 14.43 3.56
CA ARG A 22 5.78 14.60 2.46
C ARG A 22 6.30 16.03 2.37
N ARG A 23 5.44 17.02 2.61
CA ARG A 23 5.84 18.43 2.66
C ARG A 23 6.79 18.70 3.82
N MET A 24 6.50 18.15 5.01
CA MET A 24 7.35 18.30 6.19
C MET A 24 8.72 17.63 6.00
N THR A 25 8.77 16.48 5.35
CA THR A 25 10.05 15.85 5.00
C THR A 25 10.90 16.77 4.13
N ARG A 26 10.32 17.35 3.05
CA ARG A 26 11.07 18.30 2.20
C ARG A 26 11.53 19.55 2.94
N ILE A 27 10.73 20.05 3.88
CA ILE A 27 11.13 21.20 4.71
C ILE A 27 12.30 20.82 5.63
N SER A 28 12.19 19.67 6.31
CA SER A 28 13.28 19.19 7.18
C SER A 28 14.60 19.03 6.42
N ASP A 29 14.55 18.43 5.24
CA ASP A 29 15.72 18.24 4.39
C ASP A 29 16.33 19.59 3.94
N ALA A 30 15.48 20.54 3.54
CA ALA A 30 15.94 21.86 3.11
C ALA A 30 16.66 22.66 4.19
N TYR A 31 16.31 22.42 5.45
CA TYR A 31 16.95 23.10 6.60
C TYR A 31 17.98 22.23 7.34
N GLY A 32 18.25 21.02 6.87
CA GLY A 32 19.10 20.05 7.57
C GLY A 32 18.60 19.70 8.97
N ALA A 33 17.29 19.76 9.17
CA ALA A 33 16.66 19.55 10.46
C ALA A 33 16.32 18.07 10.70
N ILE A 34 16.25 17.66 11.96
CA ILE A 34 15.77 16.34 12.34
C ILE A 34 14.26 16.25 12.02
N ASN A 35 13.89 15.29 11.16
CA ASN A 35 12.50 15.08 10.80
C ASN A 35 11.76 14.28 11.89
N LEU A 36 10.95 14.95 12.67
CA LEU A 36 10.08 14.34 13.68
C LEU A 36 8.62 14.18 13.22
N SER A 37 8.32 14.53 11.97
CA SER A 37 6.95 14.44 11.43
C SER A 37 6.58 13.04 10.93
N GLN A 38 7.57 12.23 10.62
CA GLN A 38 7.40 10.85 10.17
C GLN A 38 8.53 9.98 10.72
N GLY A 39 8.17 8.84 11.29
CA GLY A 39 9.14 7.84 11.73
C GLY A 39 9.68 7.06 10.53
N PHE A 40 10.98 7.18 10.27
CA PHE A 40 11.72 6.32 9.36
C PHE A 40 12.68 5.46 10.18
N PRO A 41 12.78 4.14 9.92
CA PRO A 41 13.87 3.35 10.45
C PRO A 41 15.22 3.92 9.97
N ASP A 42 16.17 4.07 10.88
CA ASP A 42 17.54 4.47 10.60
C ASP A 42 18.51 3.28 10.58
N PHE A 43 17.95 2.09 10.45
CA PHE A 43 18.65 0.81 10.39
C PHE A 43 18.15 -0.04 9.24
N ASP A 44 19.01 -0.91 8.73
CA ASP A 44 18.66 -1.84 7.66
C ASP A 44 17.72 -2.95 8.14
N PRO A 45 16.94 -3.55 7.23
CA PRO A 45 16.17 -4.74 7.54
C PRO A 45 17.06 -5.90 8.03
N PRO A 46 16.54 -6.83 8.82
CA PRO A 46 17.27 -8.03 9.21
C PRO A 46 17.88 -8.74 7.99
N LYS A 47 19.11 -9.21 8.15
CA LYS A 47 19.88 -9.84 7.05
C LYS A 47 19.12 -10.98 6.38
N GLU A 48 18.38 -11.76 7.15
CA GLU A 48 17.57 -12.88 6.67
C GLU A 48 16.49 -12.44 5.67
N ILE A 49 15.93 -11.25 5.86
CA ILE A 49 14.93 -10.67 4.93
C ILE A 49 15.61 -10.24 3.64
N MET A 50 16.77 -9.59 3.73
CA MET A 50 17.54 -9.16 2.56
C MET A 50 18.02 -10.37 1.74
N ASP A 51 18.54 -11.40 2.41
CA ASP A 51 18.97 -12.64 1.77
C ASP A 51 17.80 -13.37 1.09
N ALA A 52 16.63 -13.40 1.73
CA ALA A 52 15.43 -13.99 1.16
C ALA A 52 14.96 -13.24 -0.10
N LEU A 53 15.02 -11.90 -0.08
CA LEU A 53 14.70 -11.08 -1.26
C LEU A 53 15.68 -11.34 -2.40
N ALA A 54 16.98 -11.35 -2.13
CA ALA A 54 18.01 -11.65 -3.12
C ALA A 54 17.79 -13.06 -3.72
N LYS A 55 17.53 -14.05 -2.88
CA LYS A 55 17.24 -15.41 -3.32
C LYS A 55 15.99 -15.47 -4.22
N ALA A 56 14.91 -14.78 -3.84
CA ALA A 56 13.68 -14.73 -4.62
C ALA A 56 13.91 -14.11 -6.01
N ALA A 57 14.78 -13.09 -6.09
CA ALA A 57 15.12 -12.44 -7.36
C ALA A 57 15.84 -13.37 -8.36
N TYR A 58 16.52 -14.41 -7.88
CA TYR A 58 17.21 -15.38 -8.74
C TYR A 58 16.42 -16.68 -8.98
N GLN A 59 15.45 -17.00 -8.14
CA GLN A 59 14.79 -18.31 -8.20
C GLN A 59 13.48 -18.32 -9.00
N GLY A 60 12.89 -17.16 -9.27
CA GLY A 60 11.61 -17.11 -9.97
C GLY A 60 10.45 -17.87 -9.27
N PRO A 61 9.34 -18.05 -9.95
CA PRO A 61 9.02 -17.66 -11.31
C PRO A 61 8.93 -16.14 -11.50
N HIS A 62 9.52 -15.61 -12.58
CA HIS A 62 9.45 -14.18 -12.93
C HIS A 62 8.27 -13.91 -13.87
N GLN A 63 7.10 -14.34 -13.48
CA GLN A 63 5.85 -14.23 -14.23
C GLN A 63 4.77 -13.57 -13.37
N TYR A 64 3.67 -13.24 -14.00
CA TYR A 64 2.50 -12.71 -13.31
C TYR A 64 2.04 -13.64 -12.20
N SER A 65 1.78 -13.07 -11.06
CA SER A 65 1.02 -13.74 -10.01
C SER A 65 -0.46 -13.84 -10.43
N VAL A 66 -1.20 -14.77 -9.83
CA VAL A 66 -2.67 -14.73 -9.90
C VAL A 66 -3.19 -13.42 -9.32
N THR A 67 -4.35 -12.96 -9.77
CA THR A 67 -4.93 -11.64 -9.43
C THR A 67 -5.00 -11.37 -7.93
N TYR A 68 -5.27 -12.40 -7.13
CA TYR A 68 -5.37 -12.29 -5.67
C TYR A 68 -4.03 -12.30 -4.94
N GLY A 69 -2.93 -12.45 -5.65
CA GLY A 69 -1.58 -12.56 -5.09
C GLY A 69 -1.01 -13.97 -5.10
N ALA A 70 0.30 -14.09 -4.95
CA ALA A 70 1.01 -15.36 -4.99
C ALA A 70 0.48 -16.35 -3.94
N PRO A 71 0.17 -17.60 -4.29
CA PRO A 71 -0.43 -18.57 -3.38
C PRO A 71 0.42 -18.84 -2.13
N ASN A 72 1.74 -18.96 -2.28
CA ASN A 72 2.66 -19.16 -1.17
C ASN A 72 2.63 -17.99 -0.17
N PHE A 73 2.53 -16.76 -0.66
CA PHE A 73 2.41 -15.58 0.19
C PHE A 73 1.07 -15.57 0.92
N ARG A 74 -0.05 -15.82 0.21
CA ARG A 74 -1.39 -15.88 0.83
C ARG A 74 -1.48 -16.96 1.91
N GLN A 75 -0.90 -18.15 1.67
CA GLN A 75 -0.83 -19.23 2.66
C GLN A 75 -0.02 -18.84 3.91
N ALA A 76 1.14 -18.22 3.72
CA ALA A 76 1.96 -17.73 4.82
C ALA A 76 1.23 -16.65 5.64
N LEU A 77 0.54 -15.74 4.95
CA LEU A 77 -0.25 -14.69 5.58
C LEU A 77 -1.46 -15.25 6.34
N ALA A 78 -2.19 -16.20 5.75
CA ALA A 78 -3.30 -16.90 6.41
C ALA A 78 -2.86 -17.55 7.72
N LYS A 79 -1.73 -18.25 7.69
CA LYS A 79 -1.16 -18.89 8.89
C LYS A 79 -0.76 -17.88 9.97
N LYS A 80 -0.14 -16.76 9.56
CA LYS A 80 0.28 -15.70 10.49
C LYS A 80 -0.93 -15.01 11.12
N GLN A 81 -1.84 -14.53 10.30
CA GLN A 81 -3.02 -13.79 10.76
C GLN A 81 -4.00 -14.68 11.52
N GLY A 82 -4.18 -15.93 11.09
CA GLY A 82 -5.03 -16.88 11.80
C GLY A 82 -4.62 -17.07 13.27
N LYS A 83 -3.31 -17.07 13.54
CA LYS A 83 -2.80 -17.09 14.92
C LYS A 83 -3.16 -15.82 15.70
N THR A 84 -3.08 -14.65 15.05
CA THR A 84 -3.34 -13.36 15.70
C THR A 84 -4.81 -13.19 16.07
N ILE A 85 -5.72 -13.62 15.19
CA ILE A 85 -7.17 -13.49 15.40
C ILE A 85 -7.81 -14.76 15.96
N ASN A 86 -6.99 -15.77 16.28
CA ASN A 86 -7.40 -17.05 16.84
C ASN A 86 -8.52 -17.76 16.04
N ARG A 87 -8.38 -17.77 14.70
CA ARG A 87 -9.23 -18.54 13.79
C ARG A 87 -8.47 -18.95 12.54
N GLU A 88 -8.94 -20.01 11.90
CA GLU A 88 -8.46 -20.39 10.57
C GLU A 88 -8.91 -19.40 9.50
N ILE A 89 -8.03 -19.09 8.55
CA ILE A 89 -8.28 -18.22 7.40
C ILE A 89 -8.08 -19.04 6.13
N ASP A 90 -9.07 -19.04 5.25
CA ASP A 90 -8.96 -19.64 3.92
C ASP A 90 -8.16 -18.71 3.00
N PRO A 91 -6.93 -19.07 2.60
CA PRO A 91 -6.10 -18.21 1.76
C PRO A 91 -6.67 -17.98 0.37
N GLU A 92 -7.58 -18.85 -0.10
CA GLU A 92 -8.17 -18.73 -1.44
C GLU A 92 -9.41 -17.82 -1.47
N LYS A 93 -10.09 -17.64 -0.34
CA LYS A 93 -11.34 -16.90 -0.27
C LYS A 93 -11.27 -15.62 0.55
N GLU A 94 -10.34 -15.53 1.50
CA GLU A 94 -10.32 -14.46 2.49
C GLU A 94 -9.10 -13.54 2.38
N ILE A 95 -8.21 -13.76 1.41
CA ILE A 95 -7.00 -12.95 1.24
C ILE A 95 -6.86 -12.44 -0.19
N VAL A 96 -6.72 -11.13 -0.30
CA VAL A 96 -6.31 -10.44 -1.54
C VAL A 96 -5.08 -9.60 -1.23
N VAL A 97 -4.07 -9.72 -2.07
CA VAL A 97 -2.82 -8.95 -1.97
C VAL A 97 -2.95 -7.68 -2.82
N THR A 98 -2.59 -6.55 -2.25
CA THR A 98 -2.67 -5.23 -2.88
C THR A 98 -1.32 -4.50 -2.79
N CYS A 99 -1.13 -3.43 -3.57
CA CYS A 99 0.03 -2.56 -3.47
C CYS A 99 -0.08 -1.64 -2.24
N GLY A 100 0.06 -2.24 -1.07
CA GLY A 100 -0.01 -1.56 0.22
C GLY A 100 -1.43 -1.36 0.74
N GLY A 101 -1.49 -0.86 1.99
CA GLY A 101 -2.76 -0.65 2.70
C GLY A 101 -3.67 0.39 2.08
N THR A 102 -3.14 1.36 1.35
CA THR A 102 -3.95 2.38 0.68
C THR A 102 -4.81 1.79 -0.44
N GLU A 103 -4.25 0.91 -1.25
CA GLU A 103 -5.03 0.20 -2.27
C GLU A 103 -6.04 -0.74 -1.62
N ALA A 104 -5.64 -1.47 -0.58
CA ALA A 104 -6.56 -2.32 0.17
C ALA A 104 -7.77 -1.54 0.69
N MET A 105 -7.55 -0.38 1.30
CA MET A 105 -8.60 0.51 1.79
C MET A 105 -9.51 0.97 0.66
N MET A 106 -8.92 1.44 -0.46
CA MET A 106 -9.69 1.90 -1.61
C MET A 106 -10.56 0.78 -2.19
N CYS A 107 -9.98 -0.41 -2.39
CA CYS A 107 -10.71 -1.57 -2.90
C CYS A 107 -11.86 -1.98 -1.96
N ALA A 108 -11.60 -2.01 -0.65
CA ALA A 108 -12.63 -2.33 0.34
C ALA A 108 -13.78 -1.31 0.30
N MET A 109 -13.47 -0.01 0.31
CA MET A 109 -14.48 1.04 0.25
C MET A 109 -15.30 0.99 -1.04
N MET A 110 -14.64 0.78 -2.19
CA MET A 110 -15.34 0.65 -3.48
C MET A 110 -16.22 -0.61 -3.55
N THR A 111 -15.89 -1.65 -2.79
CA THR A 111 -16.67 -2.90 -2.77
C THR A 111 -17.91 -2.79 -1.90
N ILE A 112 -17.86 -2.05 -0.80
CA ILE A 112 -18.93 -2.02 0.21
C ILE A 112 -19.76 -0.75 0.21
N CYS A 113 -19.29 0.34 -0.42
CA CYS A 113 -19.97 1.64 -0.38
C CYS A 113 -20.53 2.04 -1.75
N ASN A 114 -21.78 2.48 -1.77
CA ASN A 114 -22.42 3.10 -2.93
C ASN A 114 -22.32 4.64 -2.85
N PRO A 115 -22.51 5.36 -3.98
CA PRO A 115 -22.64 6.81 -3.94
C PRO A 115 -23.79 7.24 -3.00
N GLY A 116 -23.47 8.09 -2.03
CA GLY A 116 -24.41 8.57 -1.02
C GLY A 116 -24.38 7.82 0.32
N ASP A 117 -23.70 6.68 0.41
CA ASP A 117 -23.49 5.99 1.69
C ASP A 117 -22.61 6.83 2.63
N LYS A 118 -22.88 6.71 3.92
CA LYS A 118 -22.13 7.42 4.96
C LYS A 118 -21.16 6.46 5.64
N VAL A 119 -19.91 6.86 5.71
CA VAL A 119 -18.85 6.12 6.38
C VAL A 119 -18.34 6.92 7.57
N MET A 120 -18.26 6.26 8.73
CA MET A 120 -17.67 6.86 9.92
C MET A 120 -16.18 6.51 9.97
N VAL A 121 -15.35 7.52 10.16
CA VAL A 121 -13.89 7.38 10.29
C VAL A 121 -13.49 7.97 11.63
N PHE A 122 -12.59 7.30 12.38
CA PHE A 122 -12.07 7.72 13.67
C PHE A 122 -10.67 8.29 13.56
#